data_411c426685ffe98236b28109addac6f0
#
_entry.id   411c426685ffe98236b28109addac6f0
#
_cell.length_a   1.000
_cell.length_b   1.000
_cell.length_c   1.000
_cell.angle_alpha   90.00
_cell.angle_beta   90.00
_cell.angle_gamma   90.00
#
_symmetry.space_group_name_H-M   'P 1'
#
loop_
_entity.id
_entity.type
_entity.pdbx_description
1 polymer ?
#
loop_
_entity_poly.entity_id
_entity_poly.type
_entity_poly.pdbx_seq_one_letter_code
_entity_poly.pdbx_strand_id
1 'polypeptide(L)'
;MPKFFRLRYSLRECAGDLAGGLIAALIALPYGLALASMMGLPPVLGLVTSIATAPITALLGRNPVLIGGTASATVPFIAKAVHSQGIGGAAKVCMAASVFMMVFCVLRLGRHIQKVPQTVVTGFSCGIGAMMFLSQLGVMLGVKAHVDRTSNNMLYQSWQILSHVSQAQMSALIISAVVIAAAFLSAHFFPKAPAPLVGVAASVTIAVIFGLHQREVGKLPLEIPQFAGFAWHPADVWNVIPEAFGLAFVSSVNILITSRVVEHFRGRHRHLKRADADAELGAFGIANLFAGMLAAPMSAGIPARSLASVRSGGTTRMSNLFHAGFIFAFVALGASCISHIPIPALAGVTAYIGICLLEWSTWRRLPKMRRVDALAFLSTAIAVLVVNAILAVAVGCSFYVARYCYERLSNPVASEDGMGKMAVGAR
;
A
#
# COMPACT_ATOMS: atom_id res chain seq x y z
N MET A 1 -1.57 -35.00 0.43
CA MET A 1 -0.27 -34.41 0.77
C MET A 1 0.00 -33.28 -0.22
N PRO A 2 0.29 -32.07 0.21
CA PRO A 2 0.59 -30.97 -0.69
C PRO A 2 1.95 -31.23 -1.36
N LYS A 3 1.99 -31.14 -2.71
CA LYS A 3 3.21 -31.22 -3.51
C LYS A 3 4.03 -29.91 -3.30
N PHE A 4 4.65 -29.78 -2.12
CA PHE A 4 5.29 -28.54 -1.67
C PHE A 4 6.67 -28.29 -2.32
N PHE A 5 7.33 -29.31 -2.85
CA PHE A 5 8.61 -29.16 -3.53
C PHE A 5 8.60 -29.94 -4.84
N ARG A 6 8.56 -29.22 -5.97
CA ARG A 6 9.06 -29.80 -7.22
C ARG A 6 10.57 -29.95 -7.04
N LEU A 7 11.03 -31.17 -7.02
CA LEU A 7 12.44 -31.60 -6.88
C LEU A 7 13.39 -31.14 -8.03
N ARG A 8 12.96 -30.21 -8.89
CA ARG A 8 13.79 -29.63 -9.95
C ARG A 8 13.61 -28.10 -9.97
N TYR A 9 14.13 -27.45 -8.95
CA TYR A 9 14.35 -26.01 -8.97
C TYR A 9 15.63 -25.75 -9.77
N SER A 10 15.54 -25.15 -10.95
CA SER A 10 16.68 -24.94 -11.83
C SER A 10 17.54 -23.78 -11.34
N LEU A 11 18.86 -23.83 -11.63
CA LEU A 11 19.78 -22.73 -11.32
C LEU A 11 19.32 -21.41 -11.97
N ARG A 12 18.71 -21.47 -13.14
CA ARG A 12 18.15 -20.30 -13.86
C ARG A 12 16.95 -19.71 -13.12
N GLU A 13 16.05 -20.54 -12.59
CA GLU A 13 14.94 -20.08 -11.76
C GLU A 13 15.43 -19.47 -10.46
N CYS A 14 16.44 -20.07 -9.82
CA CYS A 14 17.07 -19.54 -8.61
C CYS A 14 17.68 -18.16 -8.86
N ALA A 15 18.46 -18.00 -9.92
CA ALA A 15 19.06 -16.71 -10.28
C ALA A 15 17.99 -15.65 -10.59
N GLY A 16 16.91 -16.02 -11.28
CA GLY A 16 15.78 -15.13 -11.55
C GLY A 16 15.03 -14.72 -10.29
N ASP A 17 14.74 -15.66 -9.40
CA ASP A 17 14.05 -15.39 -8.13
C ASP A 17 14.92 -14.55 -7.17
N LEU A 18 16.24 -14.79 -7.15
CA LEU A 18 17.21 -13.99 -6.40
C LEU A 18 17.23 -12.54 -6.92
N ALA A 19 17.37 -12.36 -8.24
CA ALA A 19 17.35 -11.03 -8.86
C ALA A 19 16.01 -10.32 -8.63
N GLY A 20 14.89 -11.03 -8.80
CA GLY A 20 13.54 -10.51 -8.56
C GLY A 20 13.33 -10.10 -7.10
N GLY A 21 13.77 -10.93 -6.15
CA GLY A 21 13.71 -10.65 -4.72
C GLY A 21 14.56 -9.44 -4.33
N LEU A 22 15.78 -9.34 -4.88
CA LEU A 22 16.68 -8.21 -4.64
C LEU A 22 16.10 -6.89 -5.14
N ILE A 23 15.63 -6.83 -6.38
CA ILE A 23 15.05 -5.60 -6.95
C ILE A 23 13.79 -5.18 -6.16
N ALA A 24 12.94 -6.13 -5.80
CA ALA A 24 11.78 -5.84 -4.96
C ALA A 24 12.17 -5.33 -3.56
N ALA A 25 13.24 -5.85 -2.96
CA ALA A 25 13.76 -5.38 -1.67
C ALA A 25 14.33 -3.96 -1.76
N LEU A 26 15.08 -3.65 -2.82
CA LEU A 26 15.62 -2.29 -3.05
C LEU A 26 14.49 -1.24 -3.21
N ILE A 27 13.37 -1.61 -3.83
CA ILE A 27 12.19 -0.75 -3.91
C ILE A 27 11.51 -0.65 -2.53
N ALA A 28 11.50 -1.74 -1.76
CA ALA A 28 10.83 -1.81 -0.48
C ALA A 28 11.45 -0.91 0.60
N LEU A 29 12.78 -0.74 0.57
CA LEU A 29 13.52 0.02 1.59
C LEU A 29 12.99 1.45 1.76
N PRO A 30 13.16 2.35 0.79
CA PRO A 30 12.71 3.73 0.97
C PRO A 30 11.19 3.84 1.10
N TYR A 31 10.46 2.97 0.39
CA TYR A 31 9.00 2.95 0.42
C TYR A 31 8.45 2.55 1.80
N GLY A 32 8.99 1.48 2.40
CA GLY A 32 8.56 1.01 3.72
C GLY A 32 8.86 2.02 4.82
N LEU A 33 10.08 2.59 4.81
CA LEU A 33 10.50 3.63 5.77
C LEU A 33 9.61 4.87 5.67
N ALA A 34 9.35 5.35 4.44
CA ALA A 34 8.55 6.55 4.19
C ALA A 34 7.09 6.36 4.65
N LEU A 35 6.45 5.24 4.31
CA LEU A 35 5.06 4.98 4.70
C LEU A 35 4.90 4.80 6.21
N ALA A 36 5.81 4.08 6.88
CA ALA A 36 5.76 3.94 8.33
C ALA A 36 5.91 5.30 9.02
N SER A 37 6.85 6.14 8.56
CA SER A 37 7.00 7.52 9.06
C SER A 37 5.72 8.35 8.87
N MET A 38 5.08 8.22 7.72
CA MET A 38 3.81 8.90 7.43
C MET A 38 2.67 8.44 8.34
N MET A 39 2.67 7.16 8.73
CA MET A 39 1.70 6.61 9.70
C MET A 39 1.99 7.05 11.14
N GLY A 40 3.09 7.75 11.42
CA GLY A 40 3.54 8.10 12.77
C GLY A 40 4.18 6.93 13.51
N LEU A 41 4.57 5.89 12.79
CA LEU A 41 5.26 4.72 13.32
C LEU A 41 6.79 4.89 13.18
N PRO A 42 7.60 4.21 14.02
CA PRO A 42 9.02 4.05 13.76
C PRO A 42 9.26 3.54 12.32
N PRO A 43 10.14 4.19 11.53
CA PRO A 43 10.34 3.85 10.13
C PRO A 43 10.65 2.38 9.88
N VAL A 44 11.43 1.75 10.77
CA VAL A 44 11.83 0.34 10.67
C VAL A 44 10.64 -0.61 10.64
N LEU A 45 9.52 -0.28 11.30
CA LEU A 45 8.32 -1.13 11.33
C LEU A 45 7.73 -1.35 9.94
N GLY A 46 7.90 -0.39 9.02
CA GLY A 46 7.51 -0.56 7.62
C GLY A 46 8.32 -1.64 6.88
N LEU A 47 9.56 -1.92 7.32
CA LEU A 47 10.38 -3.01 6.80
C LEU A 47 10.07 -4.32 7.52
N VAL A 48 9.84 -4.28 8.83
CA VAL A 48 9.40 -5.43 9.64
C VAL A 48 8.15 -6.05 9.06
N THR A 49 7.19 -5.24 8.56
CA THR A 49 6.01 -5.74 7.85
C THR A 49 6.39 -6.70 6.72
N SER A 50 7.32 -6.30 5.86
CA SER A 50 7.73 -7.14 4.72
C SER A 50 8.48 -8.39 5.18
N ILE A 51 9.35 -8.26 6.18
CA ILE A 51 10.13 -9.38 6.75
C ILE A 51 9.19 -10.43 7.37
N ALA A 52 8.19 -9.98 8.15
CA ALA A 52 7.27 -10.86 8.85
C ALA A 52 6.24 -11.51 7.90
N THR A 53 5.72 -10.73 6.92
CA THR A 53 4.59 -11.21 6.10
C THR A 53 5.01 -11.97 4.87
N ALA A 54 6.16 -11.65 4.24
CA ALA A 54 6.55 -12.27 2.98
C ALA A 54 6.79 -13.80 3.07
N PRO A 55 7.41 -14.35 4.12
CA PRO A 55 7.54 -15.82 4.25
C PRO A 55 6.18 -16.51 4.36
N ILE A 56 5.26 -15.94 5.14
CA ILE A 56 3.93 -16.52 5.38
C ILE A 56 3.10 -16.48 4.10
N THR A 57 3.07 -15.33 3.40
CA THR A 57 2.35 -15.19 2.12
C THR A 57 2.96 -16.04 1.02
N ALA A 58 4.29 -16.22 1.01
CA ALA A 58 4.96 -17.13 0.09
C ALA A 58 4.53 -18.59 0.31
N LEU A 59 4.36 -19.02 1.54
CA LEU A 59 3.99 -20.40 1.88
C LEU A 59 2.50 -20.66 1.69
N LEU A 60 1.63 -19.78 2.18
CA LEU A 60 0.19 -19.98 2.23
C LEU A 60 -0.54 -19.41 1.01
N GLY A 61 -0.03 -18.34 0.40
CA GLY A 61 -0.64 -17.69 -0.77
C GLY A 61 -0.66 -18.59 -2.01
N ARG A 62 -1.54 -18.30 -2.94
CA ARG A 62 -1.69 -19.02 -4.21
C ARG A 62 -0.96 -18.36 -5.36
N ASN A 63 -0.79 -17.04 -5.32
CA ASN A 63 -0.01 -16.32 -6.32
C ASN A 63 1.48 -16.30 -5.92
N PRO A 64 2.35 -17.06 -6.59
CA PRO A 64 3.73 -17.28 -6.17
C PRO A 64 4.61 -16.03 -6.24
N VAL A 65 4.24 -15.05 -7.03
CA VAL A 65 5.02 -13.83 -7.27
C VAL A 65 4.35 -12.55 -6.76
N LEU A 66 3.29 -12.71 -5.96
CA LEU A 66 2.65 -11.59 -5.28
C LEU A 66 3.49 -11.19 -4.07
N ILE A 67 4.13 -10.03 -4.15
CA ILE A 67 4.92 -9.47 -3.05
C ILE A 67 4.08 -8.47 -2.27
N GLY A 68 3.94 -8.76 -0.98
CA GLY A 68 3.29 -7.90 -0.02
C GLY A 68 4.26 -6.97 0.69
N GLY A 69 3.70 -6.08 1.50
CA GLY A 69 4.42 -5.18 2.38
C GLY A 69 3.58 -3.96 2.73
N THR A 70 4.17 -3.00 3.45
CA THR A 70 3.49 -1.76 3.83
C THR A 70 2.92 -1.07 2.60
N ALA A 71 1.62 -0.81 2.59
CA ALA A 71 0.91 -0.27 1.44
C ALA A 71 0.38 1.14 1.72
N SER A 72 0.37 1.99 0.68
CA SER A 72 -0.18 3.34 0.78
C SER A 72 -1.67 3.36 1.14
N ALA A 73 -2.41 2.38 0.67
CA ALA A 73 -3.85 2.26 0.94
C ALA A 73 -4.20 2.07 2.43
N THR A 74 -3.26 1.58 3.24
CA THR A 74 -3.45 1.37 4.68
C THR A 74 -3.11 2.60 5.53
N VAL A 75 -2.41 3.58 4.94
CA VAL A 75 -1.90 4.77 5.65
C VAL A 75 -2.99 5.54 6.40
N PRO A 76 -4.12 5.93 5.79
CA PRO A 76 -5.10 6.76 6.46
C PRO A 76 -5.72 6.09 7.69
N PHE A 77 -5.86 4.77 7.67
CA PHE A 77 -6.41 4.00 8.78
C PHE A 77 -5.43 3.89 9.93
N ILE A 78 -4.19 3.49 9.60
CA ILE A 78 -3.15 3.25 10.61
C ILE A 78 -2.69 4.57 11.21
N ALA A 79 -2.51 5.63 10.41
CA ALA A 79 -2.16 6.95 10.91
C ALA A 79 -3.21 7.51 11.87
N LYS A 80 -4.50 7.33 11.57
CA LYS A 80 -5.59 7.72 12.45
C LYS A 80 -5.55 6.93 13.77
N ALA A 81 -5.35 5.61 13.71
CA ALA A 81 -5.26 4.76 14.88
C ALA A 81 -4.05 5.12 15.77
N VAL A 82 -2.89 5.41 15.16
CA VAL A 82 -1.69 5.88 15.88
C VAL A 82 -1.97 7.22 16.56
N HIS A 83 -2.65 8.14 15.87
CA HIS A 83 -2.93 9.46 16.42
C HIS A 83 -3.92 9.40 17.61
N SER A 84 -4.95 8.55 17.52
CA SER A 84 -5.99 8.46 18.54
C SER A 84 -5.61 7.58 19.74
N GLN A 85 -4.88 6.49 19.52
CA GLN A 85 -4.65 5.43 20.51
C GLN A 85 -3.17 5.01 20.62
N GLY A 86 -2.26 5.71 19.94
CA GLY A 86 -0.84 5.38 19.90
C GLY A 86 -0.53 4.10 19.12
N ILE A 87 0.73 3.63 19.20
CA ILE A 87 1.24 2.46 18.46
C ILE A 87 0.49 1.18 18.87
N GLY A 88 0.17 1.02 20.16
CA GLY A 88 -0.59 -0.13 20.66
C GLY A 88 -2.00 -0.20 20.09
N GLY A 89 -2.69 0.94 19.95
CA GLY A 89 -4.01 1.02 19.31
C GLY A 89 -3.94 0.65 17.82
N ALA A 90 -2.94 1.14 17.11
CA ALA A 90 -2.74 0.76 15.72
C ALA A 90 -2.47 -0.75 15.55
N ALA A 91 -1.70 -1.36 16.45
CA ALA A 91 -1.49 -2.81 16.47
C ALA A 91 -2.81 -3.56 16.67
N LYS A 92 -3.68 -3.13 17.60
CA LYS A 92 -5.01 -3.70 17.82
C LYS A 92 -5.88 -3.61 16.56
N VAL A 93 -5.89 -2.44 15.88
CA VAL A 93 -6.62 -2.24 14.62
C VAL A 93 -6.09 -3.19 13.53
N CYS A 94 -4.77 -3.34 13.38
CA CYS A 94 -4.17 -4.25 12.41
C CYS A 94 -4.51 -5.72 12.71
N MET A 95 -4.45 -6.15 13.98
CA MET A 95 -4.82 -7.52 14.38
C MET A 95 -6.31 -7.80 14.13
N ALA A 96 -7.19 -6.88 14.52
CA ALA A 96 -8.63 -7.02 14.28
C ALA A 96 -8.95 -7.05 12.77
N ALA A 97 -8.30 -6.18 11.97
CA ALA A 97 -8.43 -6.20 10.52
C ALA A 97 -7.98 -7.53 9.90
N SER A 98 -6.92 -8.13 10.46
CA SER A 98 -6.42 -9.44 10.02
C SER A 98 -7.44 -10.54 10.30
N VAL A 99 -8.11 -10.50 11.45
CA VAL A 99 -9.21 -11.41 11.77
C VAL A 99 -10.37 -11.23 10.79
N PHE A 100 -10.77 -9.99 10.46
CA PHE A 100 -11.78 -9.74 9.43
C PHE A 100 -11.38 -10.32 8.06
N MET A 101 -10.11 -10.20 7.66
CA MET A 101 -9.65 -10.82 6.41
C MET A 101 -9.74 -12.35 6.43
N MET A 102 -9.43 -12.99 7.57
CA MET A 102 -9.63 -14.42 7.72
C MET A 102 -11.12 -14.81 7.67
N VAL A 103 -11.99 -14.01 8.26
CA VAL A 103 -13.45 -14.18 8.14
C VAL A 103 -13.90 -14.03 6.68
N PHE A 104 -13.40 -13.04 5.94
CA PHE A 104 -13.68 -12.88 4.51
C PHE A 104 -13.24 -14.09 3.68
N CYS A 105 -12.09 -14.70 4.03
CA CYS A 105 -11.63 -15.95 3.43
C CYS A 105 -12.61 -17.10 3.71
N VAL A 106 -13.00 -17.33 4.98
CA VAL A 106 -13.89 -18.42 5.39
C VAL A 106 -15.27 -18.26 4.75
N LEU A 107 -15.82 -17.06 4.73
CA LEU A 107 -17.11 -16.72 4.11
C LEU A 107 -17.04 -16.66 2.57
N ARG A 108 -15.87 -16.89 1.98
CA ARG A 108 -15.62 -16.84 0.54
C ARG A 108 -16.04 -15.52 -0.12
N LEU A 109 -15.81 -14.40 0.59
CA LEU A 109 -16.15 -13.06 0.12
C LEU A 109 -15.15 -12.50 -0.89
N GLY A 110 -13.98 -13.10 -1.06
CA GLY A 110 -12.94 -12.65 -1.97
C GLY A 110 -13.43 -12.48 -3.40
N ARG A 111 -14.24 -13.41 -3.90
CA ARG A 111 -14.86 -13.33 -5.23
C ARG A 111 -15.86 -12.17 -5.39
N HIS A 112 -16.49 -11.73 -4.30
CA HIS A 112 -17.42 -10.59 -4.30
C HIS A 112 -16.65 -9.27 -4.18
N ILE A 113 -15.66 -9.20 -3.30
CA ILE A 113 -14.77 -8.04 -3.14
C ILE A 113 -14.05 -7.73 -4.47
N GLN A 114 -13.69 -8.74 -5.23
CA GLN A 114 -13.14 -8.55 -6.58
C GLN A 114 -14.07 -7.82 -7.56
N LYS A 115 -15.38 -7.74 -7.31
CA LYS A 115 -16.35 -7.08 -8.19
C LYS A 115 -16.42 -5.56 -8.00
N VAL A 116 -15.69 -5.01 -7.01
CA VAL A 116 -15.59 -3.55 -6.84
C VAL A 116 -15.14 -2.92 -8.17
N PRO A 117 -15.87 -1.90 -8.67
CA PRO A 117 -15.56 -1.29 -9.95
C PRO A 117 -14.15 -0.68 -9.94
N GLN A 118 -13.38 -0.96 -10.99
CA GLN A 118 -12.00 -0.48 -11.08
C GLN A 118 -11.91 1.04 -11.01
N THR A 119 -12.92 1.75 -11.50
CA THR A 119 -13.00 3.21 -11.47
C THR A 119 -13.01 3.75 -10.04
N VAL A 120 -13.73 3.08 -9.11
CA VAL A 120 -13.75 3.44 -7.68
C VAL A 120 -12.36 3.21 -7.07
N VAL A 121 -11.72 2.08 -7.41
CA VAL A 121 -10.38 1.76 -6.93
C VAL A 121 -9.34 2.77 -7.43
N THR A 122 -9.44 3.16 -8.70
CA THR A 122 -8.56 4.18 -9.28
C THR A 122 -8.80 5.56 -8.64
N GLY A 123 -10.07 5.96 -8.43
CA GLY A 123 -10.41 7.18 -7.70
C GLY A 123 -9.87 7.18 -6.27
N PHE A 124 -9.99 6.07 -5.58
CA PHE A 124 -9.42 5.88 -4.26
C PHE A 124 -7.89 5.99 -4.26
N SER A 125 -7.21 5.36 -5.22
CA SER A 125 -5.75 5.48 -5.36
C SER A 125 -5.31 6.91 -5.64
N CYS A 126 -6.02 7.64 -6.50
CA CYS A 126 -5.77 9.06 -6.77
C CYS A 126 -5.97 9.91 -5.51
N GLY A 127 -7.05 9.70 -4.77
CA GLY A 127 -7.31 10.40 -3.50
C GLY A 127 -6.21 10.16 -2.46
N ILE A 128 -5.78 8.91 -2.30
CA ILE A 128 -4.63 8.58 -1.43
C ILE A 128 -3.34 9.22 -1.95
N GLY A 129 -3.08 9.19 -3.26
CA GLY A 129 -1.90 9.83 -3.84
C GLY A 129 -1.84 11.32 -3.52
N ALA A 130 -2.96 12.02 -3.72
CA ALA A 130 -3.08 13.43 -3.36
C ALA A 130 -2.92 13.67 -1.85
N MET A 131 -3.55 12.84 -1.01
CA MET A 131 -3.40 12.90 0.44
C MET A 131 -1.95 12.69 0.88
N MET A 132 -1.25 11.71 0.29
CA MET A 132 0.16 11.45 0.58
C MET A 132 1.04 12.65 0.23
N PHE A 133 0.83 13.27 -0.91
CA PHE A 133 1.57 14.47 -1.30
C PHE A 133 1.29 15.64 -0.36
N LEU A 134 0.02 15.95 -0.13
CA LEU A 134 -0.40 17.09 0.70
C LEU A 134 0.06 16.94 2.16
N SER A 135 0.00 15.74 2.73
CA SER A 135 0.44 15.49 4.12
C SER A 135 1.92 15.70 4.34
N GLN A 136 2.74 15.61 3.29
CA GLN A 136 4.19 15.80 3.38
C GLN A 136 4.64 17.25 3.15
N LEU A 137 3.75 18.15 2.75
CA LEU A 137 4.10 19.54 2.46
C LEU A 137 4.83 20.21 3.64
N GLY A 138 4.34 20.04 4.88
CA GLY A 138 4.98 20.63 6.05
C GLY A 138 6.41 20.14 6.28
N VAL A 139 6.66 18.85 6.08
CA VAL A 139 7.99 18.25 6.25
C VAL A 139 8.91 18.63 5.09
N MET A 140 8.40 18.66 3.85
CA MET A 140 9.14 19.04 2.67
C MET A 140 9.57 20.51 2.72
N LEU A 141 8.71 21.38 3.23
CA LEU A 141 8.98 22.79 3.42
C LEU A 141 9.76 23.08 4.71
N GLY A 142 9.89 22.10 5.61
CA GLY A 142 10.51 22.30 6.94
C GLY A 142 9.73 23.26 7.85
N VAL A 143 8.43 23.47 7.56
CA VAL A 143 7.57 24.38 8.33
C VAL A 143 7.12 23.69 9.62
N LYS A 144 7.42 24.33 10.76
CA LYS A 144 7.03 23.86 12.11
C LYS A 144 5.69 24.47 12.58
N ALA A 145 4.83 24.89 11.67
CA ALA A 145 3.56 25.51 12.04
C ALA A 145 2.68 24.53 12.87
N HIS A 146 1.98 25.06 13.85
CA HIS A 146 0.93 24.34 14.57
C HIS A 146 -0.24 24.13 13.60
N VAL A 147 -0.24 22.98 12.93
CA VAL A 147 -1.37 22.59 12.09
C VAL A 147 -2.43 21.98 12.98
N ASP A 148 -3.65 22.44 12.85
CA ASP A 148 -4.79 21.83 13.54
C ASP A 148 -5.04 20.43 12.96
N ARG A 149 -4.44 19.43 13.62
CA ARG A 149 -4.56 18.01 13.25
C ARG A 149 -5.88 17.39 13.69
N THR A 150 -6.74 18.13 14.37
CA THR A 150 -8.07 17.64 14.76
C THR A 150 -9.04 17.67 13.57
N SER A 151 -8.78 18.52 12.58
CA SER A 151 -9.55 18.55 11.33
C SER A 151 -9.19 17.36 10.43
N ASN A 152 -10.18 16.55 10.05
CA ASN A 152 -10.01 15.49 9.07
C ASN A 152 -9.84 16.01 7.62
N ASN A 153 -9.92 17.34 7.40
CA ASN A 153 -9.84 17.94 6.07
C ASN A 153 -8.38 18.23 5.70
N MET A 154 -7.81 17.35 4.87
CA MET A 154 -6.42 17.48 4.41
C MET A 154 -6.16 18.75 3.60
N LEU A 155 -7.17 19.26 2.89
CA LEU A 155 -7.05 20.49 2.12
C LEU A 155 -6.89 21.70 3.07
N TYR A 156 -7.64 21.73 4.17
CA TYR A 156 -7.53 22.79 5.18
C TYR A 156 -6.16 22.77 5.86
N GLN A 157 -5.66 21.58 6.25
CA GLN A 157 -4.32 21.43 6.81
C GLN A 157 -3.23 21.91 5.84
N SER A 158 -3.36 21.58 4.56
CA SER A 158 -2.41 22.01 3.53
C SER A 158 -2.43 23.53 3.34
N TRP A 159 -3.62 24.12 3.39
CA TRP A 159 -3.75 25.60 3.35
C TRP A 159 -3.05 26.28 4.53
N GLN A 160 -3.21 25.74 5.75
CA GLN A 160 -2.50 26.26 6.93
C GLN A 160 -0.98 26.18 6.77
N ILE A 161 -0.44 25.08 6.21
CA ILE A 161 1.00 24.96 5.94
C ILE A 161 1.44 25.99 4.92
N LEU A 162 0.70 26.17 3.83
CA LEU A 162 1.02 27.12 2.76
C LEU A 162 0.94 28.59 3.24
N SER A 163 0.06 28.91 4.17
CA SER A 163 0.00 30.28 4.76
C SER A 163 1.24 30.64 5.58
N HIS A 164 2.02 29.63 6.01
CA HIS A 164 3.27 29.80 6.75
C HIS A 164 4.52 29.49 5.89
N VAL A 165 4.41 29.56 4.57
CA VAL A 165 5.52 29.26 3.66
C VAL A 165 6.73 30.19 3.86
N SER A 166 6.53 31.38 4.42
CA SER A 166 7.63 32.29 4.79
C SER A 166 8.60 31.72 5.82
N GLN A 167 8.18 30.69 6.58
CA GLN A 167 9.00 29.98 7.56
C GLN A 167 9.70 28.76 6.94
N ALA A 168 9.61 28.54 5.62
CA ALA A 168 10.17 27.39 4.96
C ALA A 168 11.70 27.34 5.07
N GLN A 169 12.22 26.15 5.35
CA GLN A 169 13.65 25.89 5.42
C GLN A 169 14.16 25.43 4.04
N MET A 170 15.03 26.23 3.43
CA MET A 170 15.60 25.93 2.11
C MET A 170 16.29 24.56 2.05
N SER A 171 16.97 24.13 3.12
CA SER A 171 17.62 22.82 3.18
C SER A 171 16.62 21.67 3.07
N ALA A 172 15.46 21.74 3.77
CA ALA A 172 14.41 20.71 3.70
C ALA A 172 13.78 20.66 2.28
N LEU A 173 13.51 21.85 1.72
CA LEU A 173 12.95 21.96 0.37
C LEU A 173 13.90 21.38 -0.69
N ILE A 174 15.19 21.74 -0.65
CA ILE A 174 16.20 21.23 -1.59
C ILE A 174 16.30 19.71 -1.49
N ILE A 175 16.44 19.13 -0.28
CA ILE A 175 16.52 17.70 -0.09
C ILE A 175 15.31 16.99 -0.67
N SER A 176 14.10 17.45 -0.37
CA SER A 176 12.86 16.84 -0.86
C SER A 176 12.70 16.97 -2.38
N ALA A 177 13.03 18.14 -2.95
CA ALA A 177 12.97 18.39 -4.38
C ALA A 177 13.97 17.52 -5.16
N VAL A 178 15.18 17.35 -4.63
CA VAL A 178 16.21 16.47 -5.22
C VAL A 178 15.73 15.03 -5.26
N VAL A 179 15.09 14.53 -4.18
CA VAL A 179 14.53 13.17 -4.19
C VAL A 179 13.51 13.02 -5.30
N ILE A 180 12.55 13.93 -5.39
CA ILE A 180 11.48 13.88 -6.40
C ILE A 180 12.07 13.96 -7.80
N ALA A 181 12.94 14.92 -8.06
CA ALA A 181 13.56 15.11 -9.38
C ALA A 181 14.41 13.90 -9.78
N ALA A 182 15.30 13.42 -8.90
CA ALA A 182 16.16 12.30 -9.19
C ALA A 182 15.36 10.99 -9.36
N ALA A 183 14.26 10.81 -8.61
CA ALA A 183 13.38 9.66 -8.79
C ALA A 183 12.66 9.69 -10.14
N PHE A 184 12.13 10.85 -10.59
CA PHE A 184 11.52 10.98 -11.92
C PHE A 184 12.54 10.80 -13.04
N LEU A 185 13.73 11.40 -12.92
CA LEU A 185 14.81 11.21 -13.89
C LEU A 185 15.23 9.75 -13.99
N SER A 186 15.43 9.11 -12.84
CA SER A 186 15.77 7.67 -12.78
C SER A 186 14.68 6.81 -13.43
N ALA A 187 13.41 7.06 -13.12
CA ALA A 187 12.30 6.32 -13.71
C ALA A 187 12.20 6.51 -15.23
N HIS A 188 12.59 7.69 -15.75
CA HIS A 188 12.58 7.98 -17.17
C HIS A 188 13.76 7.36 -17.93
N PHE A 189 14.99 7.58 -17.44
CA PHE A 189 16.21 7.14 -18.14
C PHE A 189 16.62 5.71 -17.81
N PHE A 190 16.33 5.25 -16.59
CA PHE A 190 16.73 3.94 -16.07
C PHE A 190 15.52 3.18 -15.50
N PRO A 191 14.57 2.69 -16.33
CA PRO A 191 13.33 2.05 -15.85
C PRO A 191 13.54 0.79 -14.99
N LYS A 192 14.75 0.23 -15.03
CA LYS A 192 15.14 -0.93 -14.21
C LYS A 192 15.68 -0.56 -12.82
N ALA A 193 16.08 0.71 -12.64
CA ALA A 193 16.60 1.17 -11.35
C ALA A 193 15.45 1.45 -10.37
N PRO A 194 15.66 1.20 -9.06
CA PRO A 194 14.67 1.52 -8.03
C PRO A 194 14.63 3.04 -7.79
N ALA A 195 13.81 3.75 -8.56
CA ALA A 195 13.74 5.21 -8.60
C ALA A 195 13.71 5.90 -7.22
N PRO A 196 12.91 5.44 -6.21
CA PRO A 196 12.93 6.04 -4.89
C PRO A 196 14.28 5.91 -4.16
N LEU A 197 14.99 4.79 -4.37
CA LEU A 197 16.31 4.58 -3.76
C LEU A 197 17.36 5.53 -4.38
N VAL A 198 17.32 5.69 -5.72
CA VAL A 198 18.18 6.64 -6.42
C VAL A 198 17.91 8.06 -5.93
N GLY A 199 16.63 8.43 -5.73
CA GLY A 199 16.23 9.72 -5.16
C GLY A 199 16.83 9.96 -3.77
N VAL A 200 16.72 8.99 -2.87
CA VAL A 200 17.29 9.07 -1.51
C VAL A 200 18.81 9.18 -1.59
N ALA A 201 19.48 8.32 -2.35
CA ALA A 201 20.93 8.36 -2.49
C ALA A 201 21.43 9.72 -3.00
N ALA A 202 20.79 10.27 -4.05
CA ALA A 202 21.11 11.58 -4.58
C ALA A 202 20.92 12.69 -3.53
N SER A 203 19.84 12.64 -2.76
CA SER A 203 19.57 13.66 -1.73
C SER A 203 20.54 13.60 -0.56
N VAL A 204 20.93 12.41 -0.11
CA VAL A 204 21.95 12.22 0.92
C VAL A 204 23.30 12.75 0.43
N THR A 205 23.68 12.42 -0.79
CA THR A 205 24.92 12.93 -1.40
C THR A 205 24.95 14.45 -1.46
N ILE A 206 23.88 15.08 -1.91
CA ILE A 206 23.76 16.55 -1.97
C ILE A 206 23.74 17.14 -0.56
N ALA A 207 23.05 16.54 0.40
CA ALA A 207 23.04 17.01 1.78
C ALA A 207 24.45 17.03 2.39
N VAL A 208 25.26 16.00 2.12
CA VAL A 208 26.65 15.93 2.59
C VAL A 208 27.53 16.97 1.89
N ILE A 209 27.46 17.08 0.55
CA ILE A 209 28.30 18.01 -0.22
C ILE A 209 28.04 19.47 0.15
N PHE A 210 26.79 19.86 0.33
CA PHE A 210 26.38 21.24 0.63
C PHE A 210 26.20 21.53 2.13
N GLY A 211 26.49 20.55 3.01
CA GLY A 211 26.33 20.71 4.47
C GLY A 211 24.88 21.00 4.89
N LEU A 212 23.90 20.41 4.23
CA LEU A 212 22.48 20.63 4.50
C LEU A 212 22.04 19.81 5.73
N HIS A 213 22.16 20.39 6.91
CA HIS A 213 21.79 19.73 8.15
C HIS A 213 20.28 19.70 8.33
N GLN A 214 19.72 18.51 8.44
CA GLN A 214 18.31 18.24 8.74
C GLN A 214 18.20 17.09 9.73
N ARG A 215 17.05 17.00 10.39
CA ARG A 215 16.80 15.86 11.28
C ARG A 215 16.84 14.55 10.49
N GLU A 216 17.63 13.61 10.96
CA GLU A 216 17.80 12.28 10.38
C GLU A 216 16.81 11.28 10.99
N VAL A 217 16.67 10.11 10.36
CA VAL A 217 15.87 8.98 10.86
C VAL A 217 16.37 8.54 12.24
N GLY A 218 17.69 8.63 12.46
CA GLY A 218 18.32 8.25 13.71
C GLY A 218 18.56 6.75 13.83
N LYS A 219 19.08 6.33 14.98
CA LYS A 219 19.37 4.92 15.24
C LYS A 219 18.09 4.09 15.10
N LEU A 220 18.15 3.05 14.28
CA LEU A 220 17.09 2.07 14.18
C LEU A 220 17.21 1.12 15.37
N PRO A 221 16.27 1.09 16.32
CA PRO A 221 16.25 0.04 17.32
C PRO A 221 16.02 -1.28 16.58
N LEU A 222 17.05 -2.14 16.58
CA LEU A 222 16.94 -3.53 16.10
C LEU A 222 16.27 -4.42 17.17
N GLU A 223 15.80 -3.81 18.26
CA GLU A 223 15.01 -4.52 19.25
C GLU A 223 13.73 -5.02 18.59
N ILE A 224 13.48 -6.32 18.75
CA ILE A 224 12.21 -6.93 18.35
C ILE A 224 11.12 -6.17 19.12
N PRO A 225 10.19 -5.52 18.41
CA PRO A 225 9.14 -4.78 19.09
C PRO A 225 8.46 -5.70 20.09
N GLN A 226 8.36 -5.27 21.35
CA GLN A 226 7.64 -6.01 22.36
C GLN A 226 6.21 -6.24 21.85
N PHE A 227 5.69 -7.44 22.10
CA PHE A 227 4.33 -7.78 21.69
C PHE A 227 3.37 -6.68 22.16
N ALA A 228 2.95 -5.84 21.23
CA ALA A 228 2.09 -4.71 21.51
C ALA A 228 0.62 -5.19 21.50
N GLY A 229 -0.14 -4.79 22.50
CA GLY A 229 -1.59 -4.82 22.40
C GLY A 229 -2.31 -6.05 22.93
N PHE A 230 -1.70 -6.86 23.82
CA PHE A 230 -2.45 -7.94 24.48
C PHE A 230 -3.37 -7.48 25.63
N ALA A 231 -3.22 -6.26 26.14
CA ALA A 231 -4.16 -5.71 27.09
C ALA A 231 -5.40 -5.16 26.36
N TRP A 232 -6.39 -5.99 26.12
CA TRP A 232 -7.66 -5.61 25.54
C TRP A 232 -8.67 -5.30 26.64
N HIS A 233 -9.24 -4.10 26.60
CA HIS A 233 -10.42 -3.75 27.39
C HIS A 233 -11.69 -3.89 26.55
N PRO A 234 -12.84 -4.25 27.11
CA PRO A 234 -14.10 -4.36 26.35
C PRO A 234 -14.46 -3.11 25.53
N ALA A 235 -14.11 -1.92 26.05
CA ALA A 235 -14.31 -0.65 25.36
C ALA A 235 -13.45 -0.53 24.08
N ASP A 236 -12.27 -1.13 24.04
CA ASP A 236 -11.38 -1.09 22.87
C ASP A 236 -12.02 -1.75 21.66
N VAL A 237 -12.81 -2.80 21.88
CA VAL A 237 -13.46 -3.57 20.81
C VAL A 237 -14.36 -2.67 19.98
N TRP A 238 -15.19 -1.85 20.60
CA TRP A 238 -16.13 -0.96 19.90
C TRP A 238 -15.42 0.17 19.14
N ASN A 239 -14.32 0.67 19.69
CA ASN A 239 -13.53 1.73 19.04
C ASN A 239 -12.68 1.22 17.88
N VAL A 240 -12.24 -0.04 17.93
CA VAL A 240 -11.35 -0.66 16.95
C VAL A 240 -12.11 -1.26 15.76
N ILE A 241 -13.32 -1.83 15.99
CA ILE A 241 -14.07 -2.56 14.96
C ILE A 241 -14.32 -1.76 13.68
N PRO A 242 -14.84 -0.51 13.70
CA PRO A 242 -15.15 0.20 12.45
C PRO A 242 -13.90 0.49 11.61
N GLU A 243 -12.80 0.86 12.27
CA GLU A 243 -11.53 1.14 11.60
C GLU A 243 -10.88 -0.14 11.06
N ALA A 244 -10.91 -1.22 11.85
CA ALA A 244 -10.40 -2.51 11.46
C ALA A 244 -11.18 -3.13 10.28
N PHE A 245 -12.50 -3.01 10.26
CA PHE A 245 -13.33 -3.46 9.14
C PHE A 245 -12.98 -2.70 7.85
N GLY A 246 -12.89 -1.37 7.92
CA GLY A 246 -12.50 -0.55 6.78
C GLY A 246 -11.11 -0.87 6.27
N LEU A 247 -10.14 -1.02 7.17
CA LEU A 247 -8.77 -1.41 6.85
C LEU A 247 -8.72 -2.80 6.20
N ALA A 248 -9.46 -3.79 6.74
CA ALA A 248 -9.56 -5.14 6.18
C ALA A 248 -10.15 -5.12 4.77
N PHE A 249 -11.24 -4.37 4.56
CA PHE A 249 -11.91 -4.27 3.26
C PHE A 249 -10.99 -3.65 2.21
N VAL A 250 -10.40 -2.49 2.50
CA VAL A 250 -9.51 -1.78 1.57
C VAL A 250 -8.26 -2.60 1.26
N SER A 251 -7.66 -3.22 2.27
CA SER A 251 -6.51 -4.10 2.08
C SER A 251 -6.86 -5.32 1.22
N SER A 252 -8.04 -5.92 1.45
CA SER A 252 -8.54 -7.04 0.65
C SER A 252 -8.71 -6.66 -0.81
N VAL A 253 -9.34 -5.52 -1.10
CA VAL A 253 -9.49 -4.99 -2.47
C VAL A 253 -8.12 -4.80 -3.11
N ASN A 254 -7.18 -4.18 -2.41
CA ASN A 254 -5.83 -3.91 -2.92
C ASN A 254 -5.07 -5.21 -3.22
N ILE A 255 -5.09 -6.20 -2.32
CA ILE A 255 -4.46 -7.52 -2.50
C ILE A 255 -5.02 -8.21 -3.74
N LEU A 256 -6.34 -8.27 -3.87
CA LEU A 256 -7.00 -9.00 -4.95
C LEU A 256 -6.79 -8.35 -6.32
N ILE A 257 -6.79 -7.01 -6.39
CA ILE A 257 -6.47 -6.27 -7.62
C ILE A 257 -5.02 -6.49 -8.00
N THR A 258 -4.09 -6.36 -7.04
CA THR A 258 -2.67 -6.59 -7.28
C THR A 258 -2.42 -8.02 -7.76
N SER A 259 -3.03 -9.01 -7.12
CA SER A 259 -2.91 -10.41 -7.52
C SER A 259 -3.33 -10.64 -8.97
N ARG A 260 -4.44 -10.02 -9.41
CA ARG A 260 -4.91 -10.08 -10.81
C ARG A 260 -3.95 -9.42 -11.79
N VAL A 261 -3.47 -8.22 -11.46
CA VAL A 261 -2.53 -7.49 -12.31
C VAL A 261 -1.25 -8.32 -12.50
N VAL A 262 -0.70 -8.85 -11.42
CA VAL A 262 0.53 -9.65 -11.46
C VAL A 262 0.30 -10.97 -12.20
N GLU A 263 -0.85 -11.63 -12.02
CA GLU A 263 -1.23 -12.85 -12.76
C GLU A 263 -1.30 -12.59 -14.26
N HIS A 264 -1.86 -11.45 -14.66
CA HIS A 264 -1.94 -11.06 -16.07
C HIS A 264 -0.55 -10.86 -16.68
N PHE A 265 0.35 -10.16 -16.00
CA PHE A 265 1.71 -9.90 -16.49
C PHE A 265 2.62 -11.12 -16.49
N ARG A 266 2.42 -12.05 -15.55
CA ARG A 266 3.17 -13.33 -15.53
C ARG A 266 2.89 -14.21 -16.74
N GLY A 267 1.79 -13.97 -17.46
CA GLY A 267 1.33 -14.80 -18.56
C GLY A 267 0.66 -16.10 -18.09
N ARG A 268 -0.17 -16.67 -18.96
CA ARG A 268 -0.81 -17.97 -18.72
C ARG A 268 0.18 -19.10 -19.04
N HIS A 269 1.07 -19.42 -18.15
CA HIS A 269 1.72 -20.72 -18.22
C HIS A 269 0.65 -21.78 -17.92
N ARG A 270 0.39 -22.67 -18.88
CA ARG A 270 -0.70 -23.68 -18.88
C ARG A 270 -0.80 -24.55 -17.61
N HIS A 271 0.23 -24.57 -16.77
CA HIS A 271 0.33 -25.44 -15.59
C HIS A 271 0.05 -24.74 -14.24
N LEU A 272 -0.22 -23.44 -14.22
CA LEU A 272 -0.46 -22.70 -12.98
C LEU A 272 -1.96 -22.45 -12.82
N LYS A 273 -2.53 -22.97 -11.74
CA LYS A 273 -3.91 -22.67 -11.35
C LYS A 273 -4.09 -21.17 -11.18
N ARG A 274 -5.28 -20.64 -11.52
CA ARG A 274 -5.65 -19.25 -11.23
C ARG A 274 -5.45 -18.96 -9.75
N ALA A 275 -4.98 -17.74 -9.44
CA ALA A 275 -4.92 -17.28 -8.06
C ALA A 275 -6.31 -17.37 -7.42
N ASP A 276 -6.38 -18.04 -6.29
CA ASP A 276 -7.61 -18.17 -5.51
C ASP A 276 -7.73 -16.95 -4.59
N ALA A 277 -8.75 -16.13 -4.83
CA ALA A 277 -8.98 -14.89 -4.10
C ALA A 277 -9.14 -15.12 -2.60
N ASP A 278 -9.89 -16.15 -2.23
CA ASP A 278 -10.16 -16.44 -0.82
C ASP A 278 -8.89 -16.93 -0.12
N ALA A 279 -8.11 -17.78 -0.79
CA ALA A 279 -6.83 -18.25 -0.26
C ALA A 279 -5.79 -17.12 -0.10
N GLU A 280 -5.77 -16.13 -1.01
CA GLU A 280 -4.91 -14.95 -0.85
C GLU A 280 -5.32 -14.12 0.37
N LEU A 281 -6.62 -13.89 0.56
CA LEU A 281 -7.11 -13.18 1.76
C LEU A 281 -6.75 -13.91 3.05
N GLY A 282 -6.89 -15.23 3.08
CA GLY A 282 -6.50 -16.04 4.23
C GLY A 282 -5.00 -15.97 4.53
N ALA A 283 -4.16 -16.09 3.49
CA ALA A 283 -2.71 -16.01 3.62
C ALA A 283 -2.26 -14.65 4.16
N PHE A 284 -2.79 -13.56 3.59
CA PHE A 284 -2.51 -12.21 4.07
C PHE A 284 -3.12 -11.95 5.45
N GLY A 285 -4.30 -12.50 5.76
CA GLY A 285 -4.90 -12.41 7.09
C GLY A 285 -3.99 -13.00 8.17
N ILE A 286 -3.49 -14.22 7.97
CA ILE A 286 -2.55 -14.86 8.90
C ILE A 286 -1.24 -14.06 8.99
N ALA A 287 -0.67 -13.67 7.85
CA ALA A 287 0.57 -12.92 7.80
C ALA A 287 0.46 -11.57 8.53
N ASN A 288 -0.65 -10.86 8.35
CA ASN A 288 -0.91 -9.57 8.97
C ASN A 288 -1.19 -9.68 10.47
N LEU A 289 -1.74 -10.80 10.93
CA LEU A 289 -1.89 -11.04 12.35
C LEU A 289 -0.51 -11.07 13.04
N PHE A 290 0.46 -11.78 12.43
CA PHE A 290 1.85 -11.79 12.93
C PHE A 290 2.50 -10.41 12.87
N ALA A 291 2.32 -9.66 11.77
CA ALA A 291 2.83 -8.30 11.67
C ALA A 291 2.22 -7.38 12.73
N GLY A 292 0.91 -7.44 12.97
CA GLY A 292 0.22 -6.68 14.00
C GLY A 292 0.71 -7.00 15.42
N MET A 293 1.04 -8.26 15.72
CA MET A 293 1.65 -8.65 17.00
C MET A 293 3.03 -7.99 17.22
N LEU A 294 3.75 -7.67 16.15
CA LEU A 294 5.01 -6.94 16.18
C LEU A 294 4.81 -5.42 16.08
N ALA A 295 3.60 -4.91 16.25
CA ALA A 295 3.24 -3.51 16.04
C ALA A 295 3.59 -2.97 14.65
N ALA A 296 3.86 -3.86 13.68
CA ALA A 296 4.16 -3.49 12.32
C ALA A 296 2.86 -3.18 11.54
N PRO A 297 2.88 -2.20 10.62
CA PRO A 297 1.74 -1.87 9.82
C PRO A 297 1.28 -3.02 8.92
N MET A 298 0.00 -3.02 8.58
CA MET A 298 -0.62 -4.06 7.78
C MET A 298 -0.03 -4.15 6.38
N SER A 299 0.29 -5.36 5.95
CA SER A 299 0.75 -5.68 4.60
C SER A 299 -0.43 -5.78 3.63
N ALA A 300 -0.25 -5.25 2.43
CA ALA A 300 -1.12 -5.53 1.30
C ALA A 300 -0.29 -5.80 0.04
N GLY A 301 -0.93 -6.23 -1.05
CA GLY A 301 -0.24 -6.49 -2.31
C GLY A 301 0.30 -5.20 -2.94
N ILE A 302 1.55 -5.22 -3.39
CA ILE A 302 2.19 -4.04 -3.99
C ILE A 302 2.52 -4.32 -5.46
N PRO A 303 1.76 -3.72 -6.41
CA PRO A 303 1.96 -3.98 -7.85
C PRO A 303 3.38 -3.69 -8.30
N ALA A 304 3.94 -2.54 -7.90
CA ALA A 304 5.27 -2.11 -8.33
C ALA A 304 6.37 -3.12 -7.97
N ARG A 305 6.36 -3.64 -6.73
CA ARG A 305 7.34 -4.64 -6.27
C ARG A 305 7.16 -5.97 -6.99
N SER A 306 5.91 -6.43 -7.09
CA SER A 306 5.58 -7.69 -7.74
C SER A 306 5.94 -7.69 -9.23
N LEU A 307 5.60 -6.61 -9.95
CA LEU A 307 5.93 -6.45 -11.37
C LEU A 307 7.44 -6.30 -11.59
N ALA A 308 8.14 -5.57 -10.74
CA ALA A 308 9.59 -5.45 -10.80
C ALA A 308 10.26 -6.81 -10.60
N SER A 309 9.81 -7.60 -9.62
CA SER A 309 10.29 -8.97 -9.41
C SER A 309 10.09 -9.85 -10.63
N VAL A 310 8.88 -9.87 -11.21
CA VAL A 310 8.57 -10.66 -12.42
C VAL A 310 9.42 -10.24 -13.60
N ARG A 311 9.59 -8.92 -13.84
CA ARG A 311 10.43 -8.38 -14.93
C ARG A 311 11.91 -8.73 -14.75
N SER A 312 12.36 -8.90 -13.52
CA SER A 312 13.74 -9.29 -13.19
C SER A 312 13.95 -10.81 -13.17
N GLY A 313 12.93 -11.60 -13.52
CA GLY A 313 13.01 -13.05 -13.64
C GLY A 313 12.43 -13.83 -12.47
N GLY A 314 11.80 -13.18 -11.50
CA GLY A 314 11.08 -13.84 -10.40
C GLY A 314 9.88 -14.63 -10.92
N THR A 315 9.86 -15.93 -10.69
CA THR A 315 8.83 -16.84 -11.19
C THR A 315 8.21 -17.72 -10.12
N THR A 316 8.89 -17.89 -9.00
CA THR A 316 8.45 -18.79 -7.92
C THR A 316 8.28 -18.07 -6.59
N ARG A 317 7.77 -18.78 -5.60
CA ARG A 317 7.61 -18.30 -4.22
C ARG A 317 8.93 -17.93 -3.55
N MET A 318 10.05 -18.49 -4.06
CA MET A 318 11.39 -18.19 -3.55
C MET A 318 11.75 -16.72 -3.72
N SER A 319 11.26 -16.05 -4.79
CA SER A 319 11.45 -14.62 -4.98
C SER A 319 10.93 -13.79 -3.79
N ASN A 320 9.79 -14.18 -3.21
CA ASN A 320 9.22 -13.49 -2.05
C ASN A 320 10.02 -13.79 -0.76
N LEU A 321 10.55 -15.02 -0.61
CA LEU A 321 11.46 -15.37 0.50
C LEU A 321 12.79 -14.61 0.39
N PHE A 322 13.39 -14.55 -0.79
CA PHE A 322 14.60 -13.77 -1.03
C PHE A 322 14.37 -12.27 -0.78
N HIS A 323 13.19 -11.75 -1.16
CA HIS A 323 12.80 -10.38 -0.83
C HIS A 323 12.85 -10.10 0.68
N ALA A 324 12.24 -10.96 1.51
CA ALA A 324 12.31 -10.84 2.96
C ALA A 324 13.73 -10.95 3.50
N GLY A 325 14.51 -11.92 2.99
CA GLY A 325 15.91 -12.13 3.37
C GLY A 325 16.79 -10.92 3.05
N PHE A 326 16.64 -10.32 1.87
CA PHE A 326 17.39 -9.11 1.51
C PHE A 326 16.99 -7.91 2.36
N ILE A 327 15.70 -7.70 2.65
CA ILE A 327 15.29 -6.61 3.54
C ILE A 327 15.88 -6.82 4.93
N PHE A 328 15.81 -8.04 5.45
CA PHE A 328 16.42 -8.37 6.74
C PHE A 328 17.94 -8.09 6.73
N ALA A 329 18.66 -8.53 5.70
CA ALA A 329 20.08 -8.26 5.55
C ALA A 329 20.38 -6.76 5.47
N PHE A 330 19.59 -6.00 4.71
CA PHE A 330 19.75 -4.54 4.63
C PHE A 330 19.49 -3.84 5.96
N VAL A 331 18.50 -4.28 6.75
CA VAL A 331 18.23 -3.74 8.08
C VAL A 331 19.36 -4.12 9.06
N ALA A 332 19.80 -5.38 9.02
CA ALA A 332 20.84 -5.85 9.94
C ALA A 332 22.25 -5.26 9.65
N LEU A 333 22.61 -5.15 8.37
CA LEU A 333 23.93 -4.70 7.94
C LEU A 333 23.98 -3.22 7.58
N GLY A 334 22.86 -2.67 7.11
CA GLY A 334 22.75 -1.30 6.60
C GLY A 334 22.13 -0.31 7.59
N ALA A 335 21.89 -0.70 8.85
CA ALA A 335 21.25 0.16 9.86
C ALA A 335 21.95 1.52 10.02
N SER A 336 23.29 1.54 9.97
CA SER A 336 24.09 2.77 10.04
C SER A 336 23.82 3.69 8.85
N CYS A 337 23.72 3.16 7.62
CA CYS A 337 23.43 3.98 6.44
C CYS A 337 21.99 4.53 6.48
N ILE A 338 21.04 3.73 6.94
CA ILE A 338 19.63 4.12 7.02
C ILE A 338 19.43 5.21 8.08
N SER A 339 20.20 5.18 9.18
CA SER A 339 20.09 6.16 10.26
C SER A 339 20.42 7.60 9.84
N HIS A 340 21.25 7.78 8.81
CA HIS A 340 21.65 9.09 8.28
C HIS A 340 20.71 9.63 7.19
N ILE A 341 19.62 8.94 6.87
CA ILE A 341 18.67 9.46 5.89
C ILE A 341 17.92 10.66 6.48
N PRO A 342 17.96 11.84 5.83
CA PRO A 342 17.20 12.99 6.30
C PRO A 342 15.69 12.75 6.23
N ILE A 343 14.94 13.19 7.24
CA ILE A 343 13.46 13.06 7.25
C ILE A 343 12.81 13.73 6.02
N PRO A 344 13.24 14.93 5.56
CA PRO A 344 12.73 15.50 4.31
C PRO A 344 12.94 14.61 3.08
N ALA A 345 13.98 13.76 3.06
CA ALA A 345 14.15 12.80 1.97
C ALA A 345 13.05 11.74 1.96
N LEU A 346 12.65 11.22 3.11
CA LEU A 346 11.50 10.28 3.20
C LEU A 346 10.19 10.96 2.80
N ALA A 347 10.01 12.23 3.15
CA ALA A 347 8.86 13.03 2.71
C ALA A 347 8.85 13.19 1.20
N GLY A 348 10.01 13.46 0.57
CA GLY A 348 10.18 13.50 -0.89
C GLY A 348 9.84 12.16 -1.56
N VAL A 349 10.26 11.04 -0.99
CA VAL A 349 9.86 9.68 -1.47
C VAL A 349 8.35 9.51 -1.41
N THR A 350 7.73 9.87 -0.29
CA THR A 350 6.28 9.74 -0.09
C THR A 350 5.51 10.62 -1.09
N ALA A 351 5.98 11.85 -1.29
CA ALA A 351 5.40 12.78 -2.27
C ALA A 351 5.54 12.25 -3.71
N TYR A 352 6.71 11.72 -4.09
CA TYR A 352 6.93 11.07 -5.39
C TYR A 352 5.94 9.91 -5.61
N ILE A 353 5.78 9.03 -4.60
CA ILE A 353 4.81 7.93 -4.66
C ILE A 353 3.39 8.48 -4.82
N GLY A 354 3.03 9.52 -4.05
CA GLY A 354 1.74 10.19 -4.15
C GLY A 354 1.46 10.68 -5.57
N ILE A 355 2.42 11.36 -6.20
CA ILE A 355 2.32 11.84 -7.59
C ILE A 355 2.14 10.66 -8.58
N CYS A 356 2.86 9.56 -8.38
CA CYS A 356 2.72 8.36 -9.21
C CYS A 356 1.34 7.71 -9.08
N LEU A 357 0.69 7.78 -7.89
CA LEU A 357 -0.65 7.25 -7.65
C LEU A 357 -1.78 8.10 -8.26
N LEU A 358 -1.51 9.32 -8.70
CA LEU A 358 -2.52 10.19 -9.33
C LEU A 358 -3.05 9.65 -10.68
N GLU A 359 -2.43 8.62 -11.25
CA GLU A 359 -2.86 7.96 -12.49
C GLU A 359 -3.28 8.95 -13.60
N TRP A 360 -2.35 9.79 -14.05
CA TRP A 360 -2.58 10.84 -15.06
C TRP A 360 -3.29 10.36 -16.33
N SER A 361 -3.16 9.08 -16.66
CA SER A 361 -3.86 8.46 -17.79
C SER A 361 -5.38 8.47 -17.59
N THR A 362 -5.86 8.28 -16.37
CA THR A 362 -7.29 8.31 -16.04
C THR A 362 -7.85 9.74 -16.10
N TRP A 363 -7.09 10.72 -15.58
CA TRP A 363 -7.48 12.14 -15.68
C TRP A 363 -7.63 12.60 -17.12
N ARG A 364 -6.72 12.18 -18.03
CA ARG A 364 -6.82 12.48 -19.47
C ARG A 364 -8.01 11.80 -20.14
N ARG A 365 -8.49 10.68 -19.63
CA ARG A 365 -9.65 9.96 -20.16
C ARG A 365 -10.97 10.42 -19.54
N LEU A 366 -10.94 11.20 -18.46
CA LEU A 366 -12.12 11.64 -17.71
C LEU A 366 -13.23 12.24 -18.62
N PRO A 367 -12.95 13.13 -19.59
CA PRO A 367 -13.96 13.70 -20.47
C PRO A 367 -14.65 12.65 -21.40
N LYS A 368 -13.98 11.51 -21.62
CA LYS A 368 -14.48 10.43 -22.50
C LYS A 368 -15.14 9.29 -21.73
N MET A 369 -15.14 9.34 -20.40
CA MET A 369 -15.75 8.33 -19.55
C MET A 369 -17.27 8.50 -19.49
N ARG A 370 -17.97 7.40 -19.15
CA ARG A 370 -19.41 7.49 -18.85
C ARG A 370 -19.62 8.40 -17.64
N ARG A 371 -20.69 9.18 -17.60
CA ARG A 371 -20.96 10.13 -16.50
C ARG A 371 -20.93 9.46 -15.12
N VAL A 372 -21.47 8.24 -14.99
CA VAL A 372 -21.46 7.48 -13.73
C VAL A 372 -20.04 7.13 -13.30
N ASP A 373 -19.19 6.68 -14.23
CA ASP A 373 -17.81 6.34 -13.96
C ASP A 373 -16.99 7.59 -13.56
N ALA A 374 -17.20 8.69 -14.28
CA ALA A 374 -16.55 9.97 -13.96
C ALA A 374 -16.95 10.50 -12.58
N LEU A 375 -18.25 10.47 -12.25
CA LEU A 375 -18.76 10.88 -10.94
C LEU A 375 -18.25 9.96 -9.83
N ALA A 376 -18.27 8.64 -10.02
CA ALA A 376 -17.76 7.68 -9.06
C ALA A 376 -16.25 7.88 -8.80
N PHE A 377 -15.46 8.12 -9.87
CA PHE A 377 -14.04 8.42 -9.76
C PHE A 377 -13.78 9.70 -8.95
N LEU A 378 -14.38 10.82 -9.36
CA LEU A 378 -14.16 12.13 -8.74
C LEU A 378 -14.66 12.16 -7.30
N SER A 379 -15.89 11.65 -7.05
CA SER A 379 -16.45 11.64 -5.70
C SER A 379 -15.62 10.78 -4.75
N THR A 380 -15.10 9.61 -5.21
CA THR A 380 -14.22 8.78 -4.41
C THR A 380 -12.91 9.51 -4.10
N ALA A 381 -12.26 10.12 -5.11
CA ALA A 381 -11.00 10.83 -4.92
C ALA A 381 -11.13 12.02 -3.95
N ILE A 382 -12.20 12.81 -4.08
CA ILE A 382 -12.47 13.96 -3.20
C ILE A 382 -12.83 13.48 -1.79
N ALA A 383 -13.66 12.45 -1.65
CA ALA A 383 -14.07 11.95 -0.35
C ALA A 383 -12.90 11.41 0.49
N VAL A 384 -11.84 10.87 -0.12
CA VAL A 384 -10.60 10.50 0.58
C VAL A 384 -9.93 11.72 1.23
N LEU A 385 -9.95 12.88 0.56
CA LEU A 385 -9.28 14.09 1.04
C LEU A 385 -10.08 14.85 2.11
N VAL A 386 -11.41 14.80 2.02
CA VAL A 386 -12.30 15.66 2.83
C VAL A 386 -12.93 14.92 3.99
N VAL A 387 -13.25 13.63 3.82
CA VAL A 387 -14.01 12.86 4.81
C VAL A 387 -13.17 11.76 5.45
N ASN A 388 -13.08 10.64 4.80
CA ASN A 388 -12.20 9.52 5.16
C ASN A 388 -12.19 8.43 4.06
N ALA A 389 -11.21 7.52 4.16
CA ALA A 389 -10.99 6.47 3.18
C ALA A 389 -12.12 5.42 3.11
N ILE A 390 -12.82 5.14 4.21
CA ILE A 390 -13.91 4.15 4.25
C ILE A 390 -15.11 4.68 3.50
N LEU A 391 -15.57 5.88 3.87
CA LEU A 391 -16.72 6.53 3.24
C LEU A 391 -16.46 6.83 1.77
N ALA A 392 -15.21 7.12 1.39
CA ALA A 392 -14.85 7.35 -0.01
C ALA A 392 -15.20 6.16 -0.90
N VAL A 393 -14.85 4.94 -0.49
CA VAL A 393 -15.18 3.73 -1.27
C VAL A 393 -16.70 3.49 -1.28
N ALA A 394 -17.39 3.70 -0.14
CA ALA A 394 -18.84 3.55 -0.06
C ALA A 394 -19.56 4.55 -1.00
N VAL A 395 -19.13 5.82 -1.01
CA VAL A 395 -19.65 6.85 -1.92
C VAL A 395 -19.41 6.46 -3.38
N GLY A 396 -18.22 6.01 -3.75
CA GLY A 396 -17.94 5.56 -5.10
C GLY A 396 -18.80 4.38 -5.55
N CYS A 397 -19.00 3.40 -4.68
CA CYS A 397 -19.84 2.23 -4.96
C CYS A 397 -21.33 2.59 -5.05
N SER A 398 -21.80 3.58 -4.28
CA SER A 398 -23.22 3.98 -4.27
C SER A 398 -23.72 4.40 -5.65
N PHE A 399 -22.89 5.05 -6.48
CA PHE A 399 -23.26 5.42 -7.85
C PHE A 399 -23.58 4.20 -8.72
N TYR A 400 -22.86 3.10 -8.54
CA TYR A 400 -23.12 1.87 -9.29
C TYR A 400 -24.37 1.13 -8.77
N VAL A 401 -24.57 1.16 -7.45
CA VAL A 401 -25.79 0.60 -6.84
C VAL A 401 -27.02 1.40 -7.29
N ALA A 402 -26.95 2.73 -7.24
CA ALA A 402 -28.02 3.60 -7.68
C ALA A 402 -28.36 3.37 -9.16
N ARG A 403 -27.34 3.26 -10.01
CA ARG A 403 -27.50 2.93 -11.43
C ARG A 403 -28.18 1.55 -11.62
N TYR A 404 -27.72 0.54 -10.91
CA TYR A 404 -28.29 -0.81 -10.96
C TYR A 404 -29.77 -0.80 -10.55
N CYS A 405 -30.11 -0.10 -9.46
CA CYS A 405 -31.50 0.05 -9.02
C CYS A 405 -32.34 0.79 -10.06
N TYR A 406 -31.82 1.87 -10.65
CA TYR A 406 -32.52 2.63 -11.70
C TYR A 406 -32.78 1.79 -12.95
N GLU A 407 -31.78 1.05 -13.46
CA GLU A 407 -31.92 0.18 -14.63
C GLU A 407 -32.96 -0.94 -14.37
N ARG A 408 -33.03 -1.46 -13.13
CA ARG A 408 -33.96 -2.49 -12.72
C ARG A 408 -35.42 -1.96 -12.61
N LEU A 409 -35.58 -0.72 -12.13
CA LEU A 409 -36.86 -0.07 -12.01
C LEU A 409 -37.40 0.42 -13.38
N SER A 410 -36.46 0.85 -14.26
CA SER A 410 -36.84 1.37 -15.60
C SER A 410 -37.16 0.28 -16.63
N ASN A 411 -36.66 -0.97 -16.44
CA ASN A 411 -36.89 -2.10 -17.36
C ASN A 411 -37.29 -3.38 -16.59
N PRO A 412 -38.49 -3.47 -16.05
CA PRO A 412 -38.94 -4.65 -15.30
C PRO A 412 -39.05 -5.93 -16.16
N VAL A 413 -39.25 -5.82 -17.47
CA VAL A 413 -39.42 -6.97 -18.38
C VAL A 413 -38.11 -7.68 -18.73
N ALA A 414 -36.99 -7.00 -18.68
CA ALA A 414 -35.67 -7.62 -18.99
C ALA A 414 -35.11 -8.51 -17.86
N SER A 415 -35.75 -8.52 -16.68
CA SER A 415 -35.28 -9.31 -15.53
C SER A 415 -35.74 -10.77 -15.54
N GLU A 416 -36.81 -11.11 -16.25
CA GLU A 416 -37.31 -12.50 -16.35
C GLU A 416 -36.53 -13.32 -17.38
N ASP A 417 -36.06 -12.74 -18.47
CA ASP A 417 -35.23 -13.41 -19.48
C ASP A 417 -33.79 -13.70 -18.98
N GLY A 418 -33.27 -12.90 -18.03
CA GLY A 418 -31.97 -13.08 -17.46
C GLY A 418 -31.86 -14.28 -16.49
N MET A 419 -32.93 -14.60 -15.77
CA MET A 419 -32.99 -15.77 -14.88
C MET A 419 -33.19 -17.07 -15.66
N GLY A 420 -33.87 -17.06 -16.80
CA GLY A 420 -34.00 -18.22 -17.66
C GLY A 420 -32.71 -18.67 -18.33
N LYS A 421 -31.83 -17.73 -18.66
CA LYS A 421 -30.50 -18.04 -19.28
C LYS A 421 -29.43 -18.48 -18.29
N MET A 422 -29.53 -18.14 -17.00
CA MET A 422 -28.63 -18.67 -15.97
C MET A 422 -28.99 -20.09 -15.54
N ALA A 423 -30.25 -20.50 -15.67
CA ALA A 423 -30.70 -21.86 -15.33
C ALA A 423 -30.35 -22.89 -16.41
N VAL A 424 -30.18 -22.48 -17.66
CA VAL A 424 -29.87 -23.37 -18.82
C VAL A 424 -28.35 -23.58 -19.01
N GLY A 425 -27.50 -22.71 -18.45
CA GLY A 425 -26.03 -22.84 -18.53
C GLY A 425 -25.38 -23.67 -17.40
N ALA A 426 -26.18 -24.31 -16.55
CA ALA A 426 -25.70 -25.12 -15.42
C ALA A 426 -25.95 -26.65 -15.57
N ARG A 427 -26.11 -27.09 -16.82
CA ARG A 427 -26.10 -28.54 -17.12
C ARG A 427 -24.85 -28.93 -17.90
#